data_b7e2f9687c48b1e3e22e31bc090cc5af
#
_entry.id   b7e2f9687c48b1e3e22e31bc090cc5af
#
_cell.length_a   1.000
_cell.length_b   1.000
_cell.length_c   1.000
_cell.angle_alpha   90.00
_cell.angle_beta   90.00
_cell.angle_gamma   90.00
#
_symmetry.space_group_name_H-M   'P 1'
#
loop_
_entity.id
_entity.type
_entity.pdbx_description
1 polymer ?
#
loop_
_entity_poly.entity_id
_entity_poly.type
_entity_poly.pdbx_seq_one_letter_code
_entity_poly.pdbx_strand_id
1 'polypeptide(L)' 'MKCRVHFKRESKDIEYEFYEGEKLSEMLLSFGLIPDTVIILVDGRPVPEDEYIAETGYVIMETASRG' A
#
# COMPACT_ATOMS: atom_id res chain seq x y z
N MET A 1 -8.61 -10.41 8.05
CA MET A 1 -7.49 -9.70 8.69
C MET A 1 -7.48 -8.27 8.20
N LYS A 2 -6.96 -7.36 9.00
CA LYS A 2 -7.04 -5.93 8.68
C LYS A 2 -5.69 -5.28 8.79
N CYS A 3 -5.44 -4.29 7.93
CA CYS A 3 -4.26 -3.45 8.03
C CYS A 3 -4.70 -2.00 7.88
N ARG A 4 -3.83 -1.10 8.29
CA ARG A 4 -4.09 0.32 8.15
C ARG A 4 -3.29 0.86 7.00
N VAL A 5 -3.91 1.68 6.17
CA VAL A 5 -3.25 2.25 5.00
C VAL A 5 -3.38 3.77 5.07
N HIS A 6 -2.24 4.44 5.03
CA HIS A 6 -2.18 5.88 5.01
C HIS A 6 -1.74 6.33 3.63
N PHE A 7 -2.59 7.12 2.99
CA PHE A 7 -2.27 7.71 1.68
C PHE A 7 -1.62 9.05 1.93
N LYS A 8 -0.33 9.14 1.72
CA LYS A 8 0.41 10.33 2.09
C LYS A 8 -0.04 11.55 1.31
N ARG A 9 -0.34 11.39 0.04
CA ARG A 9 -0.72 12.51 -0.80
C ARG A 9 -2.02 13.17 -0.31
N GLU A 10 -3.01 12.35 0.03
CA GLU A 10 -4.31 12.84 0.47
C GLU A 10 -4.39 13.04 1.98
N SER A 11 -3.37 12.65 2.72
CA SER A 11 -3.39 12.65 4.18
C SER A 11 -4.62 11.90 4.68
N LYS A 12 -4.86 10.74 4.11
CA LYS A 12 -6.07 9.98 4.39
C LYS A 12 -5.69 8.60 4.90
N ASP A 13 -6.39 8.15 5.94
CA ASP A 13 -6.20 6.82 6.52
C ASP A 13 -7.42 5.99 6.25
N ILE A 14 -7.20 4.74 5.88
CA ILE A 14 -8.29 3.78 5.75
C ILE A 14 -7.87 2.48 6.42
N GLU A 15 -8.87 1.66 6.72
CA GLU A 15 -8.64 0.31 7.18
C GLU A 15 -8.98 -0.62 6.01
N TYR A 16 -8.06 -1.52 5.69
CA TYR A 16 -8.23 -2.43 4.57
C TYR A 16 -8.33 -3.85 5.10
N GLU A 17 -9.38 -4.54 4.72
CA GLU A 17 -9.54 -5.93 5.09
C GLU A 17 -8.94 -6.80 4.01
N PHE A 18 -8.03 -7.70 4.41
CA PHE A 18 -7.34 -8.56 3.45
C PHE A 18 -7.48 -10.01 3.87
N TYR A 19 -7.27 -10.89 2.92
CA TYR A 19 -7.29 -12.32 3.19
C TYR A 19 -5.87 -12.85 3.25
N GLU A 20 -5.70 -13.95 3.96
CA GLU A 20 -4.37 -14.55 4.09
C GLU A 20 -3.84 -14.93 2.72
N GLY A 21 -2.60 -14.55 2.44
CA GLY A 21 -2.01 -14.82 1.13
C GLY A 21 -2.19 -13.72 0.12
N GLU A 22 -2.92 -12.67 0.48
CA GLU A 22 -3.07 -11.54 -0.42
C GLU A 22 -1.79 -10.72 -0.47
N LYS A 23 -1.40 -10.29 -1.65
CA LYS A 23 -0.18 -9.51 -1.82
C LYS A 23 -0.47 -8.03 -1.84
N LEU A 24 0.55 -7.23 -1.51
CA LEU A 24 0.41 -5.78 -1.51
C LEU A 24 0.01 -5.27 -2.89
N SER A 25 0.55 -5.88 -3.96
CA SER A 25 0.17 -5.47 -5.30
C SER A 25 -1.32 -5.64 -5.55
N GLU A 26 -1.92 -6.70 -5.00
CA GLU A 26 -3.37 -6.90 -5.17
C GLU A 26 -4.14 -5.82 -4.44
N MET A 27 -3.67 -5.43 -3.25
CA MET A 27 -4.31 -4.34 -2.52
C MET A 27 -4.23 -3.04 -3.31
N LEU A 28 -3.06 -2.73 -3.87
CA LEU A 28 -2.89 -1.51 -4.65
C LEU A 28 -3.85 -1.49 -5.84
N LEU A 29 -3.95 -2.62 -6.53
CA LEU A 29 -4.86 -2.70 -7.68
C LEU A 29 -6.30 -2.48 -7.27
N SER A 30 -6.68 -2.98 -6.09
CA SER A 30 -8.04 -2.79 -5.60
C SER A 30 -8.34 -1.32 -5.32
N PHE A 31 -7.31 -0.52 -5.05
CA PHE A 31 -7.46 0.92 -4.88
C PHE A 31 -7.45 1.67 -6.21
N GLY A 32 -7.23 0.97 -7.31
CA GLY A 32 -7.09 1.62 -8.60
C GLY A 32 -5.71 2.19 -8.84
N LEU A 33 -4.72 1.76 -8.07
CA LEU A 33 -3.35 2.24 -8.20
C LEU A 33 -2.53 1.27 -9.02
N ILE A 34 -1.59 1.81 -9.78
CA ILE A 34 -0.64 1.00 -10.54
C ILE A 34 0.59 0.81 -9.65
N PRO A 35 0.96 -0.44 -9.31
CA PRO A 35 2.05 -0.65 -8.36
C PRO A 35 3.37 0.03 -8.72
N ASP A 36 3.65 0.16 -10.01
CA ASP A 36 4.90 0.81 -10.45
C ASP A 36 4.96 2.29 -10.13
N THR A 37 3.84 2.90 -9.78
CA THR A 37 3.78 4.34 -9.56
C THR A 37 3.74 4.71 -8.09
N VAL A 38 3.86 3.73 -7.20
CA VAL A 38 3.77 4.00 -5.77
C VAL A 38 4.89 3.29 -5.04
N ILE A 39 5.20 3.81 -3.86
CA ILE A 39 6.13 3.19 -2.93
C ILE A 39 5.34 2.86 -1.67
N ILE A 40 5.49 1.64 -1.19
CA ILE A 40 4.84 1.20 0.05
C ILE A 40 5.87 1.22 1.15
N LEU A 41 5.55 1.86 2.27
CA LEU A 41 6.46 1.97 3.40
C LEU A 41 5.85 1.31 4.63
N VAL A 42 6.70 0.63 5.38
CA VAL A 42 6.37 0.13 6.71
C VAL A 42 7.45 0.66 7.66
N ASP A 43 7.03 1.44 8.66
CA ASP A 43 7.96 2.07 9.60
C ASP A 43 9.05 2.86 8.88
N GLY A 44 8.67 3.53 7.80
CA GLY A 44 9.59 4.35 7.04
C GLY A 44 10.48 3.58 6.09
N ARG A 45 10.30 2.27 5.95
CA ARG A 45 11.12 1.45 5.06
C ARG A 45 10.30 0.98 3.86
N PRO A 46 10.87 1.05 2.66
CA PRO A 46 10.16 0.54 1.49
C PRO A 46 10.03 -0.98 1.57
N VAL A 47 8.87 -1.48 1.16
CA VAL A 47 8.65 -2.91 1.06
C VAL A 47 8.21 -3.24 -0.36
N PRO A 48 8.59 -4.43 -0.87
CA PRO A 48 8.21 -4.80 -2.23
C PRO A 48 6.72 -5.06 -2.35
N GLU A 49 6.19 -4.78 -3.53
CA GLU A 49 4.76 -4.95 -3.78
C GLU A 49 4.36 -6.41 -3.82
N ASP A 50 5.31 -7.32 -4.01
CA ASP A 50 4.99 -8.74 -4.08
C ASP A 50 5.03 -9.42 -2.72
N GLU A 51 5.21 -8.65 -1.64
CA GLU A 51 5.12 -9.22 -0.30
C GLU A 51 3.67 -9.42 0.10
N TYR A 52 3.46 -10.36 0.99
CA TYR A 52 2.12 -10.60 1.53
C TYR A 52 1.74 -9.49 2.51
N ILE A 53 0.45 -9.18 2.54
CA ILE A 53 -0.06 -8.17 3.46
C ILE A 53 0.00 -8.71 4.88
N ALA A 54 0.42 -7.86 5.81
CA ALA A 54 0.46 -8.20 7.23
C ALA A 54 -0.43 -7.22 7.99
N GLU A 55 -0.75 -7.57 9.23
CA GLU A 55 -1.57 -6.71 10.09
C GLU A 55 -0.68 -5.62 10.68
N THR A 56 -0.40 -4.62 9.88
CA THR A 56 0.47 -3.53 10.27
C THR A 56 0.00 -2.26 9.57
N GLY A 57 0.73 -1.18 9.74
CA GLY A 57 0.42 0.07 9.07
C GLY A 57 1.28 0.26 7.85
N TYR A 58 0.65 0.60 6.74
CA TYR A 58 1.34 0.88 5.49
C TYR A 58 1.15 2.33 5.11
N VAL A 59 2.19 2.93 4.53
CA VAL A 59 2.10 4.27 3.97
C VAL A 59 2.29 4.15 2.47
N ILE A 60 1.36 4.71 1.72
CA ILE A 60 1.44 4.70 0.26
C ILE A 60 1.88 6.08 -0.20
N MET A 61 3.01 6.12 -0.89
CA MET A 61 3.53 7.36 -1.48
C MET A 61 3.49 7.21 -2.99
N GLU A 62 2.86 8.16 -3.66
CA GLU A 62 2.87 8.18 -5.11
C GLU A 62 4.14 8.85 -5.59
N THR A 63 4.84 8.20 -6.48
CA THR A 63 6.02 8.80 -7.08
C THR A 63 5.57 9.73 -8.21
N ALA A 64 6.22 10.86 -8.32
CA ALA A 64 5.91 11.77 -9.40
C ALA A 64 6.39 11.12 -10.67
N SER A 65 5.49 11.01 -11.56
CA SER A 65 5.93 10.53 -12.84
C SER A 65 6.01 11.66 -13.75
N ARG A 66 6.22 11.78 -14.21
CA ARG A 66 5.99 12.62 -14.98
C ARG A 66 5.78 12.47 -16.02
N GLY A 67 5.67 12.40 -15.92
CA GLY A 67 5.44 12.33 -17.07
C GLY A 67 5.35 12.52 -18.16
#